data_49096403ff1bd972a7210e85a184065b
#
_entry.id   49096403ff1bd972a7210e85a184065b
#
_cell.length_a   1.000
_cell.length_b   1.000
_cell.length_c   1.000
_cell.angle_alpha   90.00
_cell.angle_beta   90.00
_cell.angle_gamma   90.00
#
_symmetry.space_group_name_H-M   'P 1'
#
loop_
_entity.id
_entity.type
_entity.pdbx_description
1 polymer ?
#
loop_
_entity_poly.entity_id
_entity_poly.type
_entity_poly.pdbx_seq_one_letter_code
_entity_poly.pdbx_strand_id
1 'polypeptide(L)'
;MRDKHFYVYILASGIGGALYIGVTNDLVRRVWEHREKTVEGFTRTHDIHRLVYFEQFDDIENAIVREKRMKKWERAWKIKLIEDKNPNWDDLFESLI
;
A
#
# COMPACT_ATOMS: atom_id res chain seq x y z
N MET A 1 21.06 -17.66 -3.12
CA MET A 1 20.81 -16.27 -3.47
C MET A 1 19.38 -15.92 -3.12
N ARG A 2 19.18 -14.77 -2.59
CA ARG A 2 17.85 -14.35 -2.19
C ARG A 2 17.21 -13.48 -3.26
N ASP A 3 15.95 -13.78 -3.61
CA ASP A 3 15.22 -12.94 -4.54
C ASP A 3 14.95 -11.59 -3.92
N LYS A 4 15.07 -10.55 -4.74
CA LYS A 4 14.75 -9.20 -4.31
C LYS A 4 13.41 -8.81 -4.91
N HIS A 5 12.50 -8.43 -4.04
CA HIS A 5 11.19 -7.97 -4.45
C HIS A 5 10.91 -6.61 -3.85
N PHE A 6 10.22 -5.79 -4.63
CA PHE A 6 9.81 -4.46 -4.20
C PHE A 6 8.31 -4.35 -4.42
N TYR A 7 7.65 -3.60 -3.58
CA TYR A 7 6.19 -3.52 -3.61
C TYR A 7 5.76 -2.07 -3.58
N VAL A 8 4.78 -1.74 -4.42
CA VAL A 8 4.00 -0.52 -4.26
C VAL A 8 2.71 -0.96 -3.59
N TYR A 9 2.33 -0.26 -2.54
CA TYR A 9 1.15 -0.64 -1.76
C TYR A 9 0.27 0.56 -1.47
N ILE A 10 -1.01 0.28 -1.24
CA ILE A 10 -1.97 1.29 -0.82
C ILE A 10 -2.57 0.87 0.50
N LEU A 11 -2.50 1.75 1.48
CA LEU A 11 -3.17 1.58 2.76
C LEU A 11 -4.38 2.52 2.80
N ALA A 12 -5.42 2.11 3.55
CA ALA A 12 -6.61 2.92 3.73
C ALA A 12 -6.98 2.98 5.20
N SER A 13 -7.67 4.04 5.59
CA SER A 13 -8.22 4.15 6.96
C SER A 13 -9.47 3.31 7.14
N GLY A 14 -10.12 2.95 6.05
CA GLY A 14 -11.32 2.14 6.02
C GLY A 14 -11.87 2.12 4.61
N ILE A 15 -13.05 1.53 4.42
CA ILE A 15 -13.71 1.47 3.12
C ILE A 15 -13.99 2.90 2.65
N GLY A 16 -13.44 3.25 1.46
CA GLY A 16 -13.60 4.60 0.92
C GLY A 16 -12.91 5.68 1.71
N GLY A 17 -12.00 5.32 2.63
CA GLY A 17 -11.34 6.26 3.51
C GLY A 17 -10.12 6.95 2.91
N ALA A 18 -9.32 7.56 3.78
CA ALA A 18 -8.06 8.19 3.39
C ALA A 18 -7.08 7.13 2.89
N LEU A 19 -6.28 7.50 1.89
CA LEU A 19 -5.34 6.60 1.25
C LEU A 19 -3.90 7.04 1.47
N TYR A 20 -3.00 6.07 1.57
CA TYR A 20 -1.56 6.30 1.61
C TYR A 20 -0.89 5.33 0.63
N ILE A 21 -0.02 5.84 -0.23
CA ILE A 21 0.71 5.04 -1.20
C ILE A 21 2.18 5.03 -0.82
N GLY A 22 2.79 3.85 -0.76
CA GLY A 22 4.19 3.73 -0.43
C GLY A 22 4.89 2.66 -1.25
N VAL A 23 6.20 2.59 -1.10
CA VAL A 23 7.05 1.57 -1.72
C VAL A 23 7.93 0.96 -0.65
N THR A 24 8.14 -0.35 -0.72
CA THR A 24 8.95 -1.06 0.27
C THR A 24 9.57 -2.31 -0.34
N ASN A 25 10.63 -2.80 0.27
CA ASN A 25 11.20 -4.09 -0.08
C ASN A 25 10.77 -5.19 0.92
N ASP A 26 9.94 -4.85 1.89
CA ASP A 26 9.45 -5.81 2.88
C ASP A 26 8.02 -5.44 3.25
N LEU A 27 7.08 -5.95 2.47
CA LEU A 27 5.67 -5.56 2.59
C LEU A 27 5.08 -5.94 3.95
N VAL A 28 5.32 -7.16 4.40
CA VAL A 28 4.76 -7.63 5.67
C VAL A 28 5.23 -6.75 6.83
N ARG A 29 6.53 -6.51 6.89
CA ARG A 29 7.11 -5.69 7.95
C ARG A 29 6.56 -4.26 7.90
N ARG A 30 6.49 -3.68 6.70
CA ARG A 30 6.08 -2.28 6.54
C ARG A 30 4.62 -2.09 6.94
N VAL A 31 3.75 -3.02 6.51
CA VAL A 31 2.33 -2.95 6.89
C VAL A 31 2.18 -3.13 8.39
N TRP A 32 2.93 -4.08 8.96
CA TRP A 32 2.91 -4.28 10.41
C TRP A 32 3.30 -3.01 11.17
N GLU A 33 4.34 -2.32 10.71
CA GLU A 33 4.78 -1.06 11.32
C GLU A 33 3.69 0.00 11.30
N HIS A 34 2.96 0.12 10.19
CA HIS A 34 1.83 1.03 10.10
C HIS A 34 0.70 0.64 11.05
N ARG A 35 0.42 -0.65 11.17
CA ARG A 35 -0.63 -1.15 12.07
C ARG A 35 -0.30 -0.86 13.52
N GLU A 36 0.97 -1.01 13.89
CA GLU A 36 1.43 -0.76 15.25
C GLU A 36 1.69 0.73 15.51
N LYS A 37 1.46 1.57 14.50
CA LYS A 37 1.64 3.02 14.59
C LYS A 37 3.06 3.42 14.98
N THR A 38 4.04 2.60 14.58
CA THR A 38 5.45 2.90 14.81
C THR A 38 6.02 3.84 13.77
N VAL A 39 5.29 4.03 12.65
CA VAL A 39 5.65 5.00 11.60
C VAL A 39 4.96 6.29 11.93
N GLU A 40 5.74 7.37 12.07
CA GLU A 40 5.18 8.69 12.34
C GLU A 40 4.67 9.35 11.06
N GLY A 41 3.85 10.37 11.23
CA GLY A 41 3.36 11.19 10.14
C GLY A 41 1.93 10.91 9.77
N PHE A 42 1.63 11.04 8.47
CA PHE A 42 0.26 11.02 7.96
C PHE A 42 -0.50 9.76 8.32
N THR A 43 0.10 8.58 8.15
CA THR A 43 -0.61 7.31 8.40
C THR A 43 -0.97 7.14 9.88
N ARG A 44 -0.08 7.53 10.76
CA ARG A 44 -0.33 7.44 12.20
C ARG A 44 -1.44 8.39 12.63
N THR A 45 -1.35 9.63 12.17
CA THR A 45 -2.32 10.67 12.54
C THR A 45 -3.72 10.34 12.04
N HIS A 46 -3.83 9.74 10.85
CA HIS A 46 -5.12 9.44 10.21
C HIS A 46 -5.56 8.00 10.38
N ASP A 47 -4.84 7.22 11.21
CA ASP A 47 -5.16 5.82 11.48
C ASP A 47 -5.26 4.99 10.18
N ILE A 48 -4.29 5.15 9.30
CA ILE A 48 -4.26 4.48 8.00
C ILE A 48 -3.39 3.23 8.13
N HIS A 49 -4.01 2.06 8.15
CA HIS A 49 -3.27 0.80 8.35
C HIS A 49 -3.85 -0.41 7.61
N ARG A 50 -4.99 -0.28 6.95
CA ARG A 50 -5.61 -1.39 6.22
C ARG A 50 -4.95 -1.53 4.86
N LEU A 51 -4.35 -2.69 4.59
CA LEU A 51 -3.73 -2.94 3.29
C LEU A 51 -4.80 -3.32 2.28
N VAL A 52 -5.06 -2.46 1.30
CA VAL A 52 -6.14 -2.69 0.34
C VAL A 52 -5.64 -3.01 -1.06
N TYR A 53 -4.35 -2.83 -1.34
CA TYR A 53 -3.80 -3.10 -2.67
C TYR A 53 -2.28 -3.17 -2.61
N PHE A 54 -1.67 -4.03 -3.42
CA PHE A 54 -0.22 -4.03 -3.62
C PHE A 54 0.15 -4.61 -4.98
N GLU A 55 1.32 -4.19 -5.48
CA GLU A 55 1.92 -4.69 -6.72
C GLU A 55 3.36 -5.07 -6.42
N GLN A 56 3.83 -6.17 -7.02
CA GLN A 56 5.21 -6.61 -6.86
C GLN A 56 6.04 -6.22 -8.07
N PHE A 57 7.28 -5.80 -7.82
CA PHE A 57 8.25 -5.42 -8.85
C PHE A 57 9.57 -6.12 -8.57
N ASP A 58 10.31 -6.42 -9.64
CA ASP A 58 11.62 -7.05 -9.53
C ASP A 58 12.74 -6.04 -9.31
N ASP A 59 12.51 -4.76 -9.62
CA ASP A 59 13.51 -3.73 -9.42
C ASP A 59 12.91 -2.50 -8.75
N ILE A 60 13.78 -1.81 -8.01
CA ILE A 60 13.37 -0.66 -7.21
C ILE A 60 12.99 0.56 -8.07
N GLU A 61 13.65 0.72 -9.21
CA GLU A 61 13.42 1.90 -10.04
C GLU A 61 12.01 1.91 -10.60
N ASN A 62 11.55 0.78 -11.14
CA ASN A 62 10.19 0.67 -11.64
C ASN A 62 9.15 0.82 -10.53
N ALA A 63 9.45 0.28 -9.35
CA ALA A 63 8.56 0.43 -8.21
C ALA A 63 8.42 1.91 -7.82
N ILE A 64 9.51 2.63 -7.74
CA ILE A 64 9.50 4.07 -7.40
C ILE A 64 8.74 4.88 -8.45
N VAL A 65 8.99 4.61 -9.72
CA VAL A 65 8.29 5.30 -10.82
C VAL A 65 6.78 5.08 -10.69
N ARG A 66 6.37 3.84 -10.45
CA ARG A 66 4.95 3.50 -10.29
C ARG A 66 4.33 4.23 -9.11
N GLU A 67 5.01 4.21 -7.97
CA GLU A 67 4.55 4.88 -6.76
C GLU A 67 4.33 6.38 -7.00
N LYS A 68 5.31 7.02 -7.64
CA LYS A 68 5.20 8.45 -7.92
C LYS A 68 4.05 8.77 -8.86
N ARG A 69 3.82 7.93 -9.88
CA ARG A 69 2.71 8.11 -10.80
C ARG A 69 1.37 7.97 -10.07
N MET A 70 1.23 6.93 -9.27
CA MET A 70 0.00 6.67 -8.54
C MET A 70 -0.34 7.79 -7.57
N LYS A 71 0.67 8.38 -6.94
CA LYS A 71 0.45 9.51 -6.04
C LYS A 71 -0.16 10.72 -6.74
N LYS A 72 0.11 10.88 -8.05
CA LYS A 72 -0.40 12.00 -8.84
C LYS A 72 -1.78 11.72 -9.43
N TRP A 73 -2.24 10.49 -9.37
CA TRP A 73 -3.56 10.14 -9.91
C TRP A 73 -4.67 10.82 -9.13
N GLU A 74 -5.78 11.10 -9.82
CA GLU A 74 -7.01 11.50 -9.16
C GLU A 74 -7.48 10.37 -8.25
N ARG A 75 -8.18 10.74 -7.19
CA ARG A 75 -8.67 9.77 -6.22
C ARG A 75 -9.53 8.69 -6.86
N ALA A 76 -10.37 9.05 -7.82
CA ALA A 76 -11.24 8.09 -8.50
C ALA A 76 -10.44 6.97 -9.17
N TRP A 77 -9.28 7.28 -9.73
CA TRP A 77 -8.43 6.27 -10.36
C TRP A 77 -7.82 5.32 -9.35
N LYS A 78 -7.43 5.84 -8.19
CA LYS A 78 -6.89 5.00 -7.12
C LYS A 78 -7.95 4.04 -6.59
N ILE A 79 -9.15 4.54 -6.41
CA ILE A 79 -10.29 3.71 -5.97
C ILE A 79 -10.59 2.63 -6.99
N LYS A 80 -10.62 2.97 -8.28
CA LYS A 80 -10.85 1.99 -9.33
C LYS A 80 -9.79 0.89 -9.32
N LEU A 81 -8.53 1.27 -9.16
CA LEU A 81 -7.45 0.30 -9.10
C LEU A 81 -7.64 -0.67 -7.93
N ILE A 82 -7.99 -0.15 -6.77
CA ILE A 82 -8.26 -0.99 -5.59
C ILE A 82 -9.43 -1.94 -5.87
N GLU A 83 -10.55 -1.40 -6.34
CA GLU A 83 -11.79 -2.18 -6.46
C GLU A 83 -11.78 -3.17 -7.60
N ASP A 84 -10.94 -2.98 -8.61
CA ASP A 84 -10.78 -3.96 -9.68
C ASP A 84 -10.30 -5.32 -9.14
N LYS A 85 -9.51 -5.32 -8.07
CA LYS A 85 -8.96 -6.54 -7.47
C LYS A 85 -9.52 -6.82 -6.08
N ASN A 86 -9.98 -5.80 -5.39
CA ASN A 86 -10.42 -5.90 -4.01
C ASN A 86 -11.68 -5.06 -3.81
N PRO A 87 -12.80 -5.49 -4.40
CA PRO A 87 -14.02 -4.67 -4.43
C PRO A 87 -14.60 -4.36 -3.06
N ASN A 88 -14.30 -5.17 -2.06
CA ASN A 88 -14.82 -4.98 -0.71
C ASN A 88 -13.84 -4.25 0.21
N TRP A 89 -12.68 -3.84 -0.30
CA TRP A 89 -11.65 -3.17 0.50
C TRP A 89 -11.20 -4.01 1.69
N ASP A 90 -11.11 -5.33 1.49
CA ASP A 90 -10.64 -6.23 2.54
C ASP A 90 -9.20 -5.90 2.93
N ASP A 91 -8.87 -6.14 4.20
CA ASP A 91 -7.49 -5.99 4.65
C ASP A 91 -6.69 -7.20 4.18
N LEU A 92 -5.81 -7.00 3.23
CA LEU A 92 -5.04 -8.07 2.59
C LEU A 92 -3.87 -8.56 3.45
N PHE A 93 -3.63 -7.94 4.60
CA PHE A 93 -2.49 -8.31 5.44
C PHE A 93 -2.53 -9.78 5.84
N GLU A 94 -3.71 -10.28 6.19
CA GLU A 94 -3.87 -11.68 6.60
C GLU A 94 -3.46 -12.65 5.48
N SER A 95 -3.60 -12.26 4.23
CA SER A 95 -3.21 -13.12 3.10
C SER A 95 -1.69 -13.20 2.91
N LEU A 96 -0.94 -12.34 3.58
CA LEU A 96 0.53 -12.31 3.46
C LEU A 96 1.23 -13.20 4.48
N ILE A 97 0.55 -13.60 5.54
CA ILE A 97 1.16 -14.31 6.66
C ILE A 97 0.61 -15.70 6.88
#